data_f400ed237e72e824ad4ad0b4657c11e9
#
_entry.id   f400ed237e72e824ad4ad0b4657c11e9
#
_cell.length_a   1.000
_cell.length_b   1.000
_cell.length_c   1.000
_cell.angle_alpha   90.00
_cell.angle_beta   90.00
_cell.angle_gamma   90.00
#
_symmetry.space_group_name_H-M   'P 1'
#
loop_
_entity.id
_entity.type
_entity.pdbx_description
1 polymer ?
#
loop_
_entity_poly.entity_id
_entity_poly.type
_entity_poly.pdbx_seq_one_letter_code
_entity_poly.pdbx_strand_id
1 'polypeptide(L)'
;MYRLIWFQHFHKSAGTLIVNLAKENDEVLFKNNANGNPLDENGKRLELWNYNSKELIDFIDQCEREGVTFVATEHGSPDFRLLSEDDRVFLLTSLREPLSRAISNFNHAYFAGYTESPSLDSFLSENRFFMSDNFYTRTFTGKEQFPIVGLNYSDVDKAISIIDLFDLVLKIEQVDLGEELSKEFGWKNTKVDSHPTFGDPWKVWNLLKNRRFNRLFRYLLRLDAPGDISVLENRYDLDVKLLKEIE
;
A
#
# COMPACT_ATOMS: atom_id res chain seq x y z
N MET A 1 10.85 25.25 7.26
CA MET A 1 10.50 25.05 5.84
C MET A 1 9.34 24.07 5.83
N TYR A 2 8.30 24.27 5.03
CA TYR A 2 7.18 23.34 4.89
C TYR A 2 7.66 22.02 4.26
N ARG A 3 7.08 20.89 4.69
CA ARG A 3 7.36 19.55 4.14
C ARG A 3 6.05 18.78 4.08
N LEU A 4 5.77 18.17 2.94
CA LEU A 4 4.68 17.25 2.71
C LEU A 4 5.25 15.84 2.51
N ILE A 5 5.03 14.94 3.44
CA ILE A 5 5.35 13.52 3.25
C ILE A 5 4.28 12.93 2.33
N TRP A 6 4.67 12.54 1.12
CA TRP A 6 3.82 11.83 0.17
C TRP A 6 4.13 10.35 0.25
N PHE A 7 3.24 9.59 0.88
CA PHE A 7 3.40 8.16 1.08
C PHE A 7 2.66 7.37 0.00
N GLN A 8 3.42 6.79 -0.96
CA GLN A 8 2.87 5.78 -1.87
C GLN A 8 2.66 4.48 -1.12
N HIS A 9 1.42 4.23 -0.74
CA HIS A 9 1.02 3.10 0.08
C HIS A 9 0.63 1.90 -0.78
N PHE A 10 1.42 0.84 -0.74
CA PHE A 10 1.02 -0.43 -1.35
C PHE A 10 0.16 -1.25 -0.39
N HIS A 11 -0.95 -1.78 -0.90
CA HIS A 11 -1.86 -2.61 -0.11
C HIS A 11 -1.15 -3.81 0.51
N LYS A 12 -1.27 -4.00 1.83
CA LYS A 12 -0.60 -5.03 2.65
C LYS A 12 0.92 -4.88 2.82
N SER A 13 1.44 -3.68 2.63
CA SER A 13 2.84 -3.32 2.88
C SER A 13 2.98 -2.31 4.05
N ALA A 14 2.37 -2.61 5.19
CA ALA A 14 2.42 -1.85 6.45
C ALA A 14 1.85 -0.42 6.43
N GLY A 15 1.07 -0.04 5.40
CA GLY A 15 0.59 1.33 5.25
C GLY A 15 -0.21 1.86 6.45
N THR A 16 -1.11 1.07 7.04
CA THR A 16 -1.86 1.50 8.22
C THR A 16 -0.95 1.80 9.42
N LEU A 17 0.13 1.03 9.59
CA LEU A 17 1.13 1.27 10.63
C LEU A 17 1.81 2.64 10.43
N ILE A 18 2.27 2.91 9.21
CA ILE A 18 2.96 4.17 8.86
C ILE A 18 2.02 5.37 9.04
N VAL A 19 0.78 5.29 8.56
CA VAL A 19 -0.23 6.35 8.73
C VAL A 19 -0.53 6.60 10.21
N ASN A 20 -0.62 5.55 11.04
CA ASN A 20 -0.87 5.72 12.46
C ASN A 20 0.36 6.29 13.19
N LEU A 21 1.59 5.88 12.81
CA LEU A 21 2.82 6.50 13.34
C LEU A 21 2.88 7.99 12.97
N ALA A 22 2.53 8.37 11.74
CA ALA A 22 2.46 9.77 11.33
C ALA A 22 1.51 10.57 12.24
N LYS A 23 0.31 10.06 12.49
CA LYS A 23 -0.68 10.70 13.38
C LYS A 23 -0.17 10.87 14.81
N GLU A 24 0.45 9.83 15.38
CA GLU A 24 0.99 9.85 16.74
C GLU A 24 2.22 10.78 16.88
N ASN A 25 2.79 11.19 15.76
CA ASN A 25 3.91 12.11 15.69
C ASN A 25 3.50 13.50 15.14
N ASP A 26 2.25 13.88 15.34
CA ASP A 26 1.70 15.20 15.04
C ASP A 26 1.74 15.61 13.56
N GLU A 27 1.90 14.63 12.63
CA GLU A 27 1.72 14.91 11.21
C GLU A 27 0.23 15.20 10.92
N VAL A 28 -0.01 16.26 10.18
CA VAL A 28 -1.36 16.72 9.85
C VAL A 28 -1.80 16.06 8.56
N LEU A 29 -2.83 15.21 8.65
CA LEU A 29 -3.42 14.54 7.49
C LEU A 29 -4.45 15.45 6.82
N PHE A 30 -4.72 15.18 5.53
CA PHE A 30 -5.81 15.85 4.82
C PHE A 30 -7.12 15.73 5.60
N LYS A 31 -7.87 16.83 5.72
CA LYS A 31 -9.04 16.94 6.62
C LYS A 31 -10.05 15.81 6.44
N ASN A 32 -10.38 15.51 5.18
CA ASN A 32 -11.20 14.36 4.83
C ASN A 32 -10.28 13.28 4.28
N ASN A 33 -10.07 12.21 5.05
CA ASN A 33 -9.20 11.12 4.59
C ASN A 33 -9.70 9.74 5.04
N ALA A 34 -9.33 8.72 4.27
CA ALA A 34 -9.46 7.33 4.65
C ALA A 34 -8.07 6.70 4.70
N ASN A 35 -7.57 6.42 5.91
CA ASN A 35 -6.22 5.87 6.13
C ASN A 35 -5.13 6.71 5.40
N GLY A 36 -5.18 8.05 5.55
CA GLY A 36 -4.26 9.00 4.93
C GLY A 36 -4.59 9.36 3.47
N ASN A 37 -5.44 8.59 2.78
CA ASN A 37 -5.84 8.90 1.41
C ASN A 37 -6.84 10.07 1.41
N PRO A 38 -6.57 11.18 0.71
CA PRO A 38 -7.48 12.32 0.63
C PRO A 38 -8.84 11.94 0.00
N LEU A 39 -9.90 12.51 0.56
CA LEU A 39 -11.27 12.35 0.08
C LEU A 39 -11.85 13.71 -0.30
N ASP A 40 -12.75 13.71 -1.28
CA ASP A 40 -13.58 14.86 -1.60
C ASP A 40 -14.68 15.11 -0.54
N GLU A 41 -15.51 16.11 -0.75
CA GLU A 41 -16.62 16.46 0.13
C GLU A 41 -17.70 15.36 0.23
N ASN A 42 -17.76 14.48 -0.76
CA ASN A 42 -18.70 13.36 -0.83
C ASN A 42 -18.12 12.07 -0.23
N GLY A 43 -16.88 12.10 0.27
CA GLY A 43 -16.18 10.94 0.81
C GLY A 43 -15.61 10.00 -0.26
N LYS A 44 -15.54 10.44 -1.54
CA LYS A 44 -14.84 9.71 -2.59
C LYS A 44 -13.36 10.06 -2.55
N ARG A 45 -12.49 9.07 -2.78
CA ARG A 45 -11.04 9.31 -2.88
C ARG A 45 -10.72 10.28 -4.01
N LEU A 46 -9.83 11.22 -3.76
CA LEU A 46 -9.24 12.05 -4.80
C LEU A 46 -8.36 11.16 -5.68
N GLU A 47 -8.60 11.19 -6.97
CA GLU A 47 -7.87 10.37 -7.95
C GLU A 47 -6.58 11.08 -8.39
N LEU A 48 -5.66 11.32 -7.43
CA LEU A 48 -4.43 12.09 -7.63
C LEU A 48 -3.53 11.54 -8.75
N TRP A 49 -3.69 10.27 -9.09
CA TRP A 49 -3.01 9.63 -10.24
C TRP A 49 -3.56 10.08 -11.60
N ASN A 50 -4.72 10.71 -11.64
CA ASN A 50 -5.34 11.28 -12.85
C ASN A 50 -5.12 12.79 -12.97
N TYR A 51 -4.47 13.43 -11.97
CA TYR A 51 -4.20 14.86 -11.99
C TYR A 51 -3.11 15.16 -13.02
N ASN A 52 -3.33 16.21 -13.82
CA ASN A 52 -2.27 16.78 -14.64
C ASN A 52 -1.28 17.57 -13.76
N SER A 53 -0.16 18.00 -14.36
CA SER A 53 0.91 18.68 -13.62
C SER A 53 0.43 19.91 -12.86
N LYS A 54 -0.48 20.70 -13.44
CA LYS A 54 -1.03 21.88 -12.77
C LYS A 54 -1.92 21.50 -11.58
N GLU A 55 -2.80 20.54 -11.75
CA GLU A 55 -3.70 20.06 -10.70
C GLU A 55 -2.93 19.46 -9.53
N LEU A 56 -1.80 18.77 -9.81
CA LEU A 56 -0.96 18.19 -8.78
C LEU A 56 -0.21 19.26 -7.99
N ILE A 57 0.31 20.30 -8.65
CA ILE A 57 0.92 21.47 -7.99
C ILE A 57 -0.14 22.22 -7.17
N ASP A 58 -1.32 22.50 -7.73
CA ASP A 58 -2.41 23.18 -7.02
C ASP A 58 -2.81 22.39 -5.76
N PHE A 59 -2.76 21.04 -5.80
CA PHE A 59 -3.01 20.19 -4.64
C PHE A 59 -1.91 20.31 -3.57
N ILE A 60 -0.63 20.35 -3.96
CA ILE A 60 0.48 20.58 -3.03
C ILE A 60 0.35 21.96 -2.38
N ASP A 61 0.02 22.98 -3.16
CA ASP A 61 -0.22 24.35 -2.67
C ASP A 61 -1.40 24.39 -1.70
N GLN A 62 -2.45 23.60 -1.94
CA GLN A 62 -3.57 23.46 -1.01
C GLN A 62 -3.09 22.81 0.30
N CYS A 63 -2.32 21.73 0.23
CA CYS A 63 -1.77 21.07 1.41
C CYS A 63 -0.95 22.06 2.26
N GLU A 64 -0.08 22.83 1.64
CA GLU A 64 0.71 23.85 2.34
C GLU A 64 -0.15 24.94 3.01
N ARG A 65 -1.13 25.48 2.30
CA ARG A 65 -2.07 26.48 2.84
C ARG A 65 -2.89 25.96 4.03
N GLU A 66 -3.24 24.67 4.00
CA GLU A 66 -4.04 24.00 5.04
C GLU A 66 -3.17 23.42 6.16
N GLY A 67 -1.84 23.46 6.03
CA GLY A 67 -0.90 22.91 6.98
C GLY A 67 -0.88 21.37 7.01
N VAL A 68 -1.31 20.71 5.91
CA VAL A 68 -1.24 19.26 5.75
C VAL A 68 0.21 18.86 5.54
N THR A 69 0.71 17.92 6.35
CA THR A 69 2.11 17.46 6.27
C THR A 69 2.25 16.00 5.86
N PHE A 70 1.13 15.27 5.75
CA PHE A 70 1.13 13.86 5.37
C PHE A 70 -0.06 13.51 4.47
N VAL A 71 0.23 12.91 3.33
CA VAL A 71 -0.76 12.36 2.39
C VAL A 71 -0.35 10.94 2.00
N ALA A 72 -1.30 10.01 1.99
CA ALA A 72 -1.09 8.68 1.44
C ALA A 72 -1.86 8.49 0.13
N THR A 73 -1.30 7.74 -0.81
CA THR A 73 -1.98 7.30 -2.03
C THR A 73 -1.88 5.79 -2.15
N GLU A 74 -3.03 5.08 -2.11
CA GLU A 74 -3.08 3.61 -2.15
C GLU A 74 -3.44 3.07 -3.54
N HIS A 75 -3.90 3.92 -4.43
CA HIS A 75 -4.30 3.58 -5.79
C HIS A 75 -3.58 4.45 -6.80
N GLY A 76 -3.32 3.87 -7.94
CA GLY A 76 -2.74 4.58 -9.06
C GLY A 76 -1.29 5.01 -8.85
N SER A 77 -0.78 5.69 -9.83
CA SER A 77 0.59 6.16 -9.93
C SER A 77 0.56 7.64 -10.31
N PRO A 78 0.60 8.56 -9.34
CA PRO A 78 0.72 9.99 -9.64
C PRO A 78 2.05 10.26 -10.37
N ASP A 79 2.21 11.47 -10.90
CA ASP A 79 3.48 11.85 -11.54
C ASP A 79 4.59 12.01 -10.49
N PHE A 80 5.27 10.89 -10.16
CA PHE A 80 6.36 10.88 -9.19
C PHE A 80 7.55 11.74 -9.62
N ARG A 81 7.76 11.99 -10.92
CA ARG A 81 8.82 12.88 -11.38
C ARG A 81 8.51 14.32 -10.99
N LEU A 82 7.29 14.77 -11.28
CA LEU A 82 6.85 16.09 -10.87
C LEU A 82 6.89 16.24 -9.34
N LEU A 83 6.45 15.24 -8.60
CA LEU A 83 6.47 15.26 -7.13
C LEU A 83 7.90 15.35 -6.58
N SER A 84 8.87 14.65 -7.18
CA SER A 84 10.28 14.67 -6.75
C SER A 84 11.01 15.97 -7.10
N GLU A 85 10.46 16.76 -8.03
CA GLU A 85 11.01 18.08 -8.41
C GLU A 85 10.52 19.22 -7.51
N ASP A 86 9.53 18.99 -6.65
CA ASP A 86 9.02 19.99 -5.70
C ASP A 86 9.72 19.83 -4.34
N ASP A 87 10.58 20.77 -3.99
CA ASP A 87 11.38 20.78 -2.74
C ASP A 87 10.55 20.67 -1.45
N ARG A 88 9.23 20.83 -1.53
CA ARG A 88 8.31 20.67 -0.40
C ARG A 88 7.88 19.22 -0.19
N VAL A 89 8.04 18.37 -1.18
CA VAL A 89 7.57 16.97 -1.16
C VAL A 89 8.69 16.04 -0.75
N PHE A 90 8.39 15.15 0.19
CA PHE A 90 9.23 14.03 0.58
C PHE A 90 8.53 12.74 0.15
N LEU A 91 9.08 12.01 -0.80
CA LEU A 91 8.51 10.78 -1.33
C LEU A 91 8.88 9.59 -0.45
N LEU A 92 7.87 8.96 0.13
CA LEU A 92 8.00 7.76 0.96
C LEU A 92 7.26 6.59 0.33
N THR A 93 7.84 5.39 0.36
CA THR A 93 7.12 4.15 0.07
C THR A 93 7.56 3.02 0.97
N SER A 94 6.68 2.01 1.10
CA SER A 94 6.99 0.75 1.79
C SER A 94 6.64 -0.43 0.91
N LEU A 95 7.59 -1.33 0.75
CA LEU A 95 7.50 -2.52 -0.10
C LEU A 95 7.61 -3.78 0.77
N ARG A 96 6.88 -4.78 0.39
CA ARG A 96 6.85 -6.09 1.00
C ARG A 96 7.29 -7.14 0.00
N GLU A 97 7.89 -8.24 0.48
CA GLU A 97 8.14 -9.39 -0.37
C GLU A 97 6.84 -9.79 -1.12
N PRO A 98 6.87 -9.93 -2.48
CA PRO A 98 5.65 -10.01 -3.29
C PRO A 98 4.73 -11.18 -2.96
N LEU A 99 5.30 -12.37 -2.70
CA LEU A 99 4.51 -13.56 -2.33
C LEU A 99 3.87 -13.37 -0.95
N SER A 100 4.64 -12.87 0.02
CA SER A 100 4.15 -12.55 1.37
C SER A 100 3.04 -11.50 1.34
N ARG A 101 3.15 -10.50 0.45
CA ARG A 101 2.12 -9.50 0.22
C ARG A 101 0.84 -10.14 -0.33
N ALA A 102 0.96 -10.99 -1.35
CA ALA A 102 -0.18 -11.67 -1.99
C ALA A 102 -0.93 -12.58 -0.99
N ILE A 103 -0.19 -13.38 -0.22
CA ILE A 103 -0.76 -14.23 0.85
C ILE A 103 -1.46 -13.37 1.90
N SER A 104 -0.82 -12.29 2.36
CA SER A 104 -1.41 -11.37 3.33
C SER A 104 -2.68 -10.71 2.81
N ASN A 105 -2.74 -10.40 1.51
CA ASN A 105 -3.92 -9.84 0.87
C ASN A 105 -5.08 -10.85 0.82
N PHE A 106 -4.81 -12.07 0.41
CA PHE A 106 -5.83 -13.12 0.44
C PHE A 106 -6.33 -13.41 1.85
N ASN A 107 -5.43 -13.59 2.83
CA ASN A 107 -5.78 -13.76 4.23
C ASN A 107 -6.70 -12.62 4.73
N HIS A 108 -6.34 -11.38 4.41
CA HIS A 108 -7.15 -10.22 4.78
C HIS A 108 -8.56 -10.31 4.18
N ALA A 109 -8.67 -10.52 2.86
CA ALA A 109 -9.95 -10.61 2.17
C ALA A 109 -10.81 -11.80 2.68
N TYR A 110 -10.18 -12.94 2.91
CA TYR A 110 -10.84 -14.17 3.37
C TYR A 110 -11.43 -14.02 4.77
N PHE A 111 -10.64 -13.51 5.73
CA PHE A 111 -11.08 -13.39 7.12
C PHE A 111 -11.95 -12.14 7.38
N ALA A 112 -11.77 -11.07 6.62
CA ALA A 112 -12.67 -9.91 6.69
C ALA A 112 -14.01 -10.15 5.96
N GLY A 113 -14.09 -11.20 5.14
CA GLY A 113 -15.31 -11.53 4.40
C GLY A 113 -15.49 -10.72 3.12
N TYR A 114 -14.42 -10.17 2.59
CA TYR A 114 -14.43 -9.42 1.32
C TYR A 114 -14.42 -10.33 0.08
N THR A 115 -14.24 -11.62 0.25
CA THR A 115 -14.35 -12.62 -0.81
C THR A 115 -15.13 -13.83 -0.34
N GLU A 116 -15.86 -14.46 -1.28
CA GLU A 116 -16.47 -15.77 -1.07
C GLU A 116 -15.56 -16.92 -1.56
N SER A 117 -14.46 -16.60 -2.22
CA SER A 117 -13.51 -17.60 -2.72
C SER A 117 -13.03 -18.52 -1.60
N PRO A 118 -13.11 -19.84 -1.79
CA PRO A 118 -12.71 -20.80 -0.78
C PRO A 118 -11.19 -21.02 -0.70
N SER A 119 -10.45 -20.63 -1.75
CA SER A 119 -9.01 -20.86 -1.89
C SER A 119 -8.31 -19.71 -2.61
N LEU A 120 -6.97 -19.71 -2.54
CA LEU A 120 -6.14 -18.73 -3.22
C LEU A 120 -6.36 -18.74 -4.74
N ASP A 121 -6.44 -19.94 -5.36
CA ASP A 121 -6.67 -20.09 -6.82
C ASP A 121 -7.96 -19.42 -7.27
N SER A 122 -9.05 -19.68 -6.55
CA SER A 122 -10.34 -19.06 -6.87
C SER A 122 -10.33 -17.56 -6.62
N PHE A 123 -9.58 -17.08 -5.62
CA PHE A 123 -9.43 -15.66 -5.36
C PHE A 123 -8.63 -14.93 -6.46
N LEU A 124 -7.58 -15.55 -6.98
CA LEU A 124 -6.84 -15.02 -8.13
C LEU A 124 -7.71 -14.89 -9.38
N SER A 125 -8.66 -15.81 -9.56
CA SER A 125 -9.62 -15.79 -10.68
C SER A 125 -10.63 -14.63 -10.61
N GLU A 126 -10.77 -13.97 -9.44
CA GLU A 126 -11.60 -12.77 -9.30
C GLU A 126 -10.97 -11.52 -9.97
N ASN A 127 -9.74 -11.61 -10.46
CA ASN A 127 -9.01 -10.52 -11.14
C ASN A 127 -9.01 -9.19 -10.37
N ARG A 128 -8.79 -9.26 -9.07
CA ARG A 128 -8.75 -8.07 -8.22
C ARG A 128 -7.49 -7.26 -8.46
N PHE A 129 -7.63 -5.95 -8.51
CA PHE A 129 -6.54 -5.00 -8.71
C PHE A 129 -5.31 -5.27 -7.84
N PHE A 130 -5.49 -5.40 -6.52
CA PHE A 130 -4.37 -5.66 -5.59
C PHE A 130 -3.74 -7.06 -5.70
N MET A 131 -4.31 -7.95 -6.54
CA MET A 131 -3.81 -9.29 -6.82
C MET A 131 -3.29 -9.43 -8.25
N SER A 132 -3.15 -8.33 -8.99
CA SER A 132 -2.49 -8.36 -10.30
C SER A 132 -1.06 -8.89 -10.17
N ASP A 133 -0.59 -9.53 -11.24
CA ASP A 133 0.80 -9.97 -11.34
C ASP A 133 1.74 -8.75 -11.32
N ASN A 134 2.91 -8.92 -10.74
CA ASN A 134 3.96 -7.89 -10.71
C ASN A 134 3.42 -6.49 -10.34
N PHE A 135 2.68 -6.44 -9.24
CA PHE A 135 1.89 -5.27 -8.82
C PHE A 135 2.73 -3.99 -8.63
N TYR A 136 3.94 -4.11 -8.08
CA TYR A 136 4.84 -2.98 -7.90
C TYR A 136 5.33 -2.45 -9.25
N THR A 137 5.84 -3.35 -10.09
CA THR A 137 6.32 -3.00 -11.44
C THR A 137 5.19 -2.32 -12.24
N ARG A 138 3.96 -2.84 -12.17
CA ARG A 138 2.79 -2.21 -12.82
C ARG A 138 2.52 -0.81 -12.30
N THR A 139 2.48 -0.64 -10.99
CA THR A 139 2.18 0.66 -10.37
C THR A 139 3.24 1.68 -10.74
N PHE A 140 4.53 1.38 -10.55
CA PHE A 140 5.60 2.33 -10.85
C PHE A 140 5.75 2.63 -12.36
N THR A 141 5.20 1.78 -13.23
CA THR A 141 5.20 2.04 -14.69
C THR A 141 3.87 2.56 -15.23
N GLY A 142 2.87 2.81 -14.37
CA GLY A 142 1.52 3.25 -14.76
C GLY A 142 0.75 2.19 -15.58
N LYS A 143 1.08 0.90 -15.43
CA LYS A 143 0.46 -0.22 -16.15
C LYS A 143 -0.50 -1.05 -15.30
N GLU A 144 -0.98 -0.49 -14.21
CA GLU A 144 -1.91 -1.16 -13.28
C GLU A 144 -3.36 -1.13 -13.73
N GLN A 145 -3.71 -0.31 -14.73
CA GLN A 145 -5.09 -0.15 -15.20
C GLN A 145 -5.54 -1.30 -16.12
N PHE A 146 -6.82 -1.61 -16.10
CA PHE A 146 -7.43 -2.56 -17.03
C PHE A 146 -7.72 -1.91 -18.41
N PRO A 147 -7.53 -2.63 -19.53
CA PRO A 147 -7.09 -4.02 -19.62
C PRO A 147 -5.61 -4.19 -19.27
N ILE A 148 -5.28 -5.25 -18.52
CA ILE A 148 -3.90 -5.52 -18.12
C ILE A 148 -3.06 -5.81 -19.37
N VAL A 149 -2.01 -5.00 -19.56
CA VAL A 149 -1.01 -5.19 -20.63
C VAL A 149 0.16 -6.05 -20.14
N GLY A 150 0.84 -6.72 -21.06
CA GLY A 150 2.03 -7.51 -20.74
C GLY A 150 3.16 -6.65 -20.18
N LEU A 151 3.92 -7.20 -19.25
CA LEU A 151 5.15 -6.64 -18.72
C LEU A 151 6.36 -7.41 -19.25
N ASN A 152 7.51 -6.75 -19.25
CA ASN A 152 8.79 -7.33 -19.60
C ASN A 152 9.92 -6.76 -18.73
N TYR A 153 11.15 -7.24 -18.91
CA TYR A 153 12.30 -6.81 -18.12
C TYR A 153 12.61 -5.31 -18.21
N SER A 154 12.35 -4.66 -19.37
CA SER A 154 12.54 -3.21 -19.47
C SER A 154 11.55 -2.41 -18.61
N ASP A 155 10.46 -3.02 -18.16
CA ASP A 155 9.54 -2.38 -17.24
C ASP A 155 10.10 -2.40 -15.80
N VAL A 156 10.93 -3.38 -15.45
CA VAL A 156 11.67 -3.37 -14.17
C VAL A 156 12.64 -2.18 -14.15
N ASP A 157 13.43 -1.97 -15.22
CA ASP A 157 14.36 -0.83 -15.30
C ASP A 157 13.64 0.52 -15.15
N LYS A 158 12.45 0.64 -15.79
CA LYS A 158 11.61 1.83 -15.61
C LYS A 158 11.09 1.98 -14.20
N ALA A 159 10.62 0.90 -13.57
CA ALA A 159 10.15 0.93 -12.19
C ALA A 159 11.27 1.34 -11.23
N ILE A 160 12.50 0.83 -11.41
CA ILE A 160 13.68 1.25 -10.64
C ILE A 160 13.90 2.75 -10.82
N SER A 161 13.90 3.27 -12.05
CA SER A 161 14.11 4.69 -12.33
C SER A 161 13.05 5.62 -11.68
N ILE A 162 11.88 5.08 -11.35
CA ILE A 162 10.85 5.81 -10.61
C ILE A 162 11.06 5.65 -9.09
N ILE A 163 11.45 4.46 -8.63
CA ILE A 163 11.75 4.22 -7.21
C ILE A 163 12.96 5.05 -6.76
N ASP A 164 13.95 5.24 -7.62
CA ASP A 164 15.13 6.10 -7.36
C ASP A 164 14.78 7.58 -7.13
N LEU A 165 13.55 8.00 -7.43
CA LEU A 165 13.05 9.34 -7.11
C LEU A 165 12.55 9.46 -5.66
N PHE A 166 12.36 8.33 -4.97
CA PHE A 166 11.85 8.33 -3.61
C PHE A 166 12.98 8.62 -2.61
N ASP A 167 12.70 9.54 -1.68
CA ASP A 167 13.63 9.90 -0.62
C ASP A 167 13.82 8.77 0.39
N LEU A 168 12.76 7.95 0.60
CA LEU A 168 12.83 6.80 1.50
C LEU A 168 12.00 5.61 0.97
N VAL A 169 12.67 4.47 0.78
CA VAL A 169 12.07 3.19 0.39
C VAL A 169 12.28 2.17 1.52
N LEU A 170 11.18 1.75 2.14
CA LEU A 170 11.21 0.81 3.28
C LEU A 170 10.88 -0.61 2.82
N LYS A 171 11.85 -1.53 2.89
CA LYS A 171 11.62 -2.97 2.68
C LYS A 171 11.26 -3.61 4.01
N ILE A 172 9.96 -3.84 4.26
CA ILE A 172 9.41 -4.11 5.60
C ILE A 172 9.91 -5.38 6.28
N GLU A 173 10.45 -6.34 5.52
CA GLU A 173 11.08 -7.53 6.08
C GLU A 173 12.56 -7.34 6.45
N GLN A 174 13.17 -6.22 6.05
CA GLN A 174 14.61 -5.99 6.20
C GLN A 174 14.92 -4.93 7.25
N VAL A 175 13.93 -4.10 7.62
CA VAL A 175 14.13 -2.96 8.52
C VAL A 175 13.11 -2.94 9.65
N ASP A 176 13.47 -2.35 10.79
CA ASP A 176 12.49 -1.90 11.78
C ASP A 176 11.91 -0.57 11.31
N LEU A 177 10.63 -0.59 10.92
CA LEU A 177 9.96 0.58 10.38
C LEU A 177 9.95 1.77 11.35
N GLY A 178 9.78 1.48 12.65
CA GLY A 178 9.75 2.53 13.67
C GLY A 178 11.12 3.19 13.85
N GLU A 179 12.19 2.41 13.80
CA GLU A 179 13.56 2.92 13.88
C GLU A 179 13.94 3.75 12.65
N GLU A 180 13.64 3.27 11.44
CA GLU A 180 13.95 4.02 10.20
C GLU A 180 13.14 5.33 10.11
N LEU A 181 11.85 5.29 10.42
CA LEU A 181 11.02 6.50 10.43
C LEU A 181 11.44 7.48 11.55
N SER A 182 11.90 6.95 12.69
CA SER A 182 12.47 7.77 13.77
C SER A 182 13.76 8.46 13.35
N LYS A 183 14.64 7.76 12.64
CA LYS A 183 15.89 8.30 12.13
C LYS A 183 15.66 9.38 11.08
N GLU A 184 14.72 9.17 10.18
CA GLU A 184 14.46 10.08 9.06
C GLU A 184 13.64 11.32 9.50
N PHE A 185 12.56 11.11 10.24
CA PHE A 185 11.62 12.17 10.59
C PHE A 185 11.71 12.66 12.04
N GLY A 186 12.49 11.98 12.88
CA GLY A 186 12.50 12.21 14.33
C GLY A 186 11.25 11.70 15.03
N TRP A 187 10.46 10.84 14.37
CA TRP A 187 9.23 10.29 14.96
C TRP A 187 9.54 9.39 16.16
N LYS A 188 8.69 9.46 17.15
CA LYS A 188 8.75 8.54 18.28
C LYS A 188 8.26 7.17 17.82
N ASN A 189 9.05 6.13 18.07
CA ASN A 189 8.65 4.75 17.80
C ASN A 189 7.66 4.28 18.88
N THR A 190 6.40 4.63 18.73
CA THR A 190 5.31 4.27 19.63
C THR A 190 4.60 3.01 19.14
N LYS A 191 4.03 2.23 20.07
CA LYS A 191 3.16 1.12 19.68
C LYS A 191 1.84 1.68 19.15
N VAL A 192 1.64 1.52 17.85
CA VAL A 192 0.40 1.89 17.16
C VAL A 192 -0.30 0.66 16.58
N ASP A 193 -1.60 0.78 16.33
CA ASP A 193 -2.36 -0.30 15.69
C ASP A 193 -1.87 -0.52 14.25
N SER A 194 -1.51 -1.75 13.96
CA SER A 194 -1.01 -2.19 12.64
C SER A 194 -2.01 -3.02 11.83
N HIS A 195 -3.24 -3.19 12.32
CA HIS A 195 -4.28 -4.07 11.76
C HIS A 195 -3.73 -5.45 11.34
N PRO A 196 -3.24 -6.25 12.30
CA PRO A 196 -2.70 -7.57 12.00
C PRO A 196 -3.79 -8.46 11.37
N THR A 197 -3.38 -9.47 10.62
CA THR A 197 -4.33 -10.44 10.04
C THR A 197 -5.18 -11.08 11.11
N PHE A 198 -4.59 -11.44 12.25
CA PHE A 198 -5.24 -12.11 13.38
C PHE A 198 -5.33 -11.20 14.61
N GLY A 199 -6.30 -11.50 15.49
CA GLY A 199 -6.47 -10.77 16.77
C GLY A 199 -7.51 -9.65 16.72
N ASP A 200 -8.15 -9.39 15.59
CA ASP A 200 -9.21 -8.38 15.45
C ASP A 200 -10.56 -8.94 15.89
N PRO A 201 -11.16 -8.45 16.99
CA PRO A 201 -12.47 -8.94 17.47
C PRO A 201 -13.60 -8.72 16.48
N TRP A 202 -13.52 -7.68 15.63
CA TRP A 202 -14.52 -7.42 14.62
C TRP A 202 -14.60 -8.54 13.59
N LYS A 203 -13.45 -9.09 13.18
CA LYS A 203 -13.41 -10.24 12.25
C LYS A 203 -14.06 -11.47 12.87
N VAL A 204 -13.81 -11.74 14.15
CA VAL A 204 -14.46 -12.84 14.88
C VAL A 204 -15.97 -12.68 14.85
N TRP A 205 -16.45 -11.49 15.22
CA TRP A 205 -17.88 -11.19 15.24
C TRP A 205 -18.52 -11.31 13.84
N ASN A 206 -17.84 -10.76 12.80
CA ASN A 206 -18.30 -10.82 11.42
C ASN A 206 -18.40 -12.27 10.91
N LEU A 207 -17.41 -13.10 11.18
CA LEU A 207 -17.40 -14.52 10.80
C LEU A 207 -18.51 -15.31 11.52
N LEU A 208 -18.75 -15.03 12.79
CA LEU A 208 -19.87 -15.63 13.58
C LEU A 208 -21.23 -15.21 13.01
N LYS A 209 -21.45 -13.90 12.82
CA LYS A 209 -22.70 -13.35 12.30
C LYS A 209 -23.06 -13.93 10.93
N ASN A 210 -22.07 -14.13 10.07
CA ASN A 210 -22.25 -14.67 8.73
C ASN A 210 -22.16 -16.20 8.67
N ARG A 211 -22.15 -16.89 9.83
CA ARG A 211 -22.10 -18.37 9.96
C ARG A 211 -20.92 -19.01 9.21
N ARG A 212 -19.78 -18.32 9.12
CA ARG A 212 -18.56 -18.79 8.43
C ARG A 212 -17.67 -19.57 9.39
N PHE A 213 -18.19 -20.66 9.97
CA PHE A 213 -17.53 -21.40 11.06
C PHE A 213 -16.16 -21.96 10.67
N ASN A 214 -15.98 -22.46 9.44
CA ASN A 214 -14.69 -22.97 8.98
C ASN A 214 -13.63 -21.85 8.94
N ARG A 215 -14.00 -20.64 8.47
CA ARG A 215 -13.10 -19.47 8.48
C ARG A 215 -12.81 -19.04 9.90
N LEU A 216 -13.81 -19.01 10.77
CA LEU A 216 -13.65 -18.67 12.18
C LEU A 216 -12.67 -19.62 12.88
N PHE A 217 -12.82 -20.92 12.67
CA PHE A 217 -11.93 -21.93 13.24
C PHE A 217 -10.48 -21.71 12.81
N ARG A 218 -10.23 -21.50 11.50
CA ARG A 218 -8.89 -21.19 10.99
C ARG A 218 -8.36 -19.90 11.58
N TYR A 219 -9.20 -18.86 11.69
CA TYR A 219 -8.82 -17.56 12.27
C TYR A 219 -8.38 -17.69 13.73
N LEU A 220 -9.13 -18.41 14.55
CA LEU A 220 -8.81 -18.63 15.95
C LEU A 220 -7.52 -19.45 16.15
N LEU A 221 -7.27 -20.40 15.26
CA LEU A 221 -6.03 -21.20 15.26
C LEU A 221 -4.86 -20.47 14.56
N ARG A 222 -5.05 -19.26 14.07
CA ARG A 222 -4.05 -18.48 13.31
C ARG A 222 -3.49 -19.21 12.10
N LEU A 223 -4.33 -20.01 11.42
CA LEU A 223 -3.98 -20.68 10.18
C LEU A 223 -4.30 -19.80 8.99
N ASP A 224 -3.39 -19.75 8.02
CA ASP A 224 -3.64 -19.04 6.77
C ASP A 224 -4.90 -19.53 6.06
N ALA A 225 -5.48 -18.68 5.21
CA ALA A 225 -6.57 -19.06 4.34
C ALA A 225 -6.14 -20.21 3.40
N PRO A 226 -7.07 -21.09 2.99
CA PRO A 226 -6.74 -22.28 2.19
C PRO A 226 -6.19 -21.91 0.81
N GLY A 227 -5.18 -22.64 0.33
CA GLY A 227 -4.67 -22.48 -1.03
C GLY A 227 -3.30 -23.08 -1.23
N ASP A 228 -2.98 -23.39 -2.45
CA ASP A 228 -1.66 -23.81 -2.86
C ASP A 228 -0.85 -22.55 -3.24
N ILE A 229 0.27 -22.34 -2.56
CA ILE A 229 1.16 -21.19 -2.83
C ILE A 229 1.84 -21.35 -4.18
N SER A 230 1.99 -22.57 -4.71
CA SER A 230 2.62 -22.83 -6.01
C SER A 230 1.92 -22.10 -7.17
N VAL A 231 0.64 -21.76 -7.02
CA VAL A 231 -0.11 -20.97 -8.01
C VAL A 231 0.43 -19.53 -8.18
N LEU A 232 1.23 -19.08 -7.22
CA LEU A 232 1.91 -17.78 -7.28
C LEU A 232 3.29 -17.89 -7.96
N GLU A 233 3.79 -19.09 -8.22
CA GLU A 233 5.07 -19.26 -8.91
C GLU A 233 5.08 -18.50 -10.24
N ASN A 234 6.18 -17.83 -10.51
CA ASN A 234 6.40 -16.99 -11.69
C ASN A 234 5.43 -15.79 -11.86
N ARG A 235 4.42 -15.67 -11.00
CA ARG A 235 3.44 -14.58 -11.11
C ARG A 235 4.02 -13.21 -10.72
N TYR A 236 5.06 -13.20 -9.90
CA TYR A 236 5.67 -11.99 -9.34
C TYR A 236 7.18 -11.89 -9.65
N ASP A 237 7.67 -12.57 -10.68
CA ASP A 237 9.10 -12.64 -11.00
C ASP A 237 9.73 -11.27 -11.23
N LEU A 238 9.00 -10.34 -11.89
CA LEU A 238 9.49 -8.99 -12.12
C LEU A 238 9.53 -8.17 -10.83
N ASP A 239 8.54 -8.33 -9.94
CA ASP A 239 8.54 -7.67 -8.63
C ASP A 239 9.64 -8.24 -7.72
N VAL A 240 9.88 -9.55 -7.77
CA VAL A 240 11.00 -10.18 -7.05
C VAL A 240 12.34 -9.66 -7.56
N LYS A 241 12.50 -9.52 -8.88
CA LYS A 241 13.68 -8.94 -9.49
C LYS A 241 13.81 -7.46 -9.07
N LEU A 242 12.74 -6.68 -9.16
CA LEU A 242 12.70 -5.28 -8.75
C LEU A 242 13.21 -5.11 -7.32
N LEU A 243 12.67 -5.88 -6.34
CA LEU A 243 13.08 -5.78 -4.95
C LEU A 243 14.53 -6.21 -4.68
N LYS A 244 15.14 -6.99 -5.56
CA LYS A 244 16.56 -7.37 -5.46
C LYS A 244 17.50 -6.29 -6.00
N GLU A 245 17.04 -5.48 -6.95
CA GLU A 245 17.86 -4.50 -7.66
C GLU A 245 17.79 -3.10 -7.04
N ILE A 246 16.74 -2.78 -6.29
CA ILE A 246 16.69 -1.55 -5.49
C ILE A 246 17.50 -1.74 -4.19
N GLU A 247 18.36 -0.79 -3.85
CA GLU A 247 19.18 -0.79 -2.62
C GLU A 247 18.37 -0.44 -1.35
#